data_32d8d329d143e977d11344f2c65293a1
#
_entry.id   32d8d329d143e977d11344f2c65293a1
#
_cell.length_a   1.000
_cell.length_b   1.000
_cell.length_c   1.000
_cell.angle_alpha   90.00
_cell.angle_beta   90.00
_cell.angle_gamma   90.00
#
_symmetry.space_group_name_H-M   'P 1'
#
loop_
_entity.id
_entity.type
_entity.pdbx_description
1 polymer ?
#
loop_
_entity_poly.entity_id
_entity_poly.type
_entity_poly.pdbx_seq_one_letter_code
_entity_poly.pdbx_strand_id
1 'polypeptide(L)'
;DFCRYYAHQALRMAEPIEVHDFEGEMNESWLQAIGAGVVIPPWNFPLAILVGMTVGPIAAGNTVVLKPASNTPLVGWGFMKALGEAGLPDGVVNFLPGSGGAIGDALVDHPKTRFVNFTGSKEVGLRIAERAAIVHDGQRWLKRAYMEMGGKDALIVDDTCDLDLAADDVVRSAFGFQGQKRSACSRLIVFDSVHDVLVDKVVERAAALRVGSPAENYPMGPVISGAQHRSILQEIESGKSEATLVMGGRPLDIEGGFFIEPTVFTDVGPGTRLAQHEIFGPVLSVLSVSSFDEALDVANGTEFGLTGGLYSND
;
A
#
# COMPACT_ATOMS: atom_id res chain seq x y z
N ASP A 1 0.74 -12.29 13.74
CA ASP A 1 -0.38 -12.88 12.99
C ASP A 1 0.08 -13.55 11.68
N PHE A 2 0.83 -12.88 10.78
CA PHE A 2 1.27 -13.45 9.50
C PHE A 2 2.00 -14.79 9.63
N CYS A 3 2.92 -14.93 10.58
CA CYS A 3 3.65 -16.19 10.77
C CYS A 3 2.70 -17.35 11.11
N ARG A 4 1.72 -17.10 12.00
CA ARG A 4 0.70 -18.11 12.36
C ARG A 4 -0.23 -18.43 11.20
N TYR A 5 -0.66 -17.41 10.47
CA TYR A 5 -1.54 -17.56 9.31
C TYR A 5 -0.88 -18.44 8.25
N TYR A 6 0.35 -18.09 7.82
CA TYR A 6 1.04 -18.85 6.77
C TYR A 6 1.47 -20.24 7.22
N ALA A 7 1.83 -20.44 8.49
CA ALA A 7 2.07 -21.77 9.03
C ALA A 7 0.82 -22.64 8.94
N HIS A 8 -0.35 -22.10 9.31
CA HIS A 8 -1.62 -22.82 9.17
C HIS A 8 -1.96 -23.12 7.70
N GLN A 9 -1.76 -22.16 6.79
CA GLN A 9 -1.99 -22.37 5.35
C GLN A 9 -1.03 -23.42 4.79
N ALA A 10 0.23 -23.44 5.20
CA ALA A 10 1.20 -24.45 4.77
C ALA A 10 0.76 -25.89 5.17
N LEU A 11 0.26 -26.06 6.38
CA LEU A 11 -0.30 -27.35 6.82
C LEU A 11 -1.49 -27.79 5.97
N ARG A 12 -2.40 -26.87 5.65
CA ARG A 12 -3.55 -27.17 4.77
C ARG A 12 -3.14 -27.54 3.34
N MET A 13 -2.07 -26.92 2.84
CA MET A 13 -1.56 -27.15 1.48
C MET A 13 -0.61 -28.31 1.39
N ALA A 14 -0.21 -28.91 2.51
CA ALA A 14 0.66 -30.11 2.54
C ALA A 14 -0.08 -31.40 2.20
N GLU A 15 -1.41 -31.40 2.33
CA GLU A 15 -2.22 -32.56 1.98
C GLU A 15 -2.29 -32.73 0.46
N PRO A 16 -2.28 -33.97 -0.05
CA PRO A 16 -2.49 -34.24 -1.46
C PRO A 16 -3.81 -33.69 -1.95
N ILE A 17 -3.82 -33.15 -3.16
CA ILE A 17 -5.03 -32.72 -3.84
C ILE A 17 -5.65 -33.98 -4.46
N GLU A 18 -6.92 -34.24 -4.10
CA GLU A 18 -7.67 -35.34 -4.66
C GLU A 18 -7.85 -35.17 -6.18
N VAL A 19 -7.50 -36.19 -6.93
CA VAL A 19 -7.61 -36.24 -8.38
C VAL A 19 -8.32 -37.50 -8.80
N HIS A 20 -8.75 -37.56 -10.09
CA HIS A 20 -9.48 -38.70 -10.60
C HIS A 20 -8.53 -39.90 -10.86
N ASP A 21 -8.87 -41.05 -10.28
CA ASP A 21 -8.17 -42.31 -10.52
C ASP A 21 -8.79 -43.08 -11.69
N PHE A 22 -7.94 -43.71 -12.47
CA PHE A 22 -8.33 -44.71 -13.47
C PHE A 22 -8.10 -46.12 -12.94
N GLU A 23 -8.77 -47.10 -13.52
CA GLU A 23 -8.58 -48.49 -13.13
C GLU A 23 -7.14 -48.94 -13.27
N GLY A 24 -6.52 -49.36 -12.16
CA GLY A 24 -5.11 -49.75 -12.08
C GLY A 24 -4.10 -48.65 -11.89
N GLU A 25 -4.57 -47.40 -11.71
CA GLU A 25 -3.71 -46.25 -11.41
C GLU A 25 -4.07 -45.66 -10.04
N MET A 26 -3.10 -45.06 -9.38
CA MET A 26 -3.27 -44.20 -8.19
C MET A 26 -2.66 -42.85 -8.50
N ASN A 27 -3.47 -41.82 -8.61
CA ASN A 27 -3.07 -40.50 -9.02
C ASN A 27 -3.11 -39.54 -7.82
N GLU A 28 -2.03 -38.82 -7.61
CA GLU A 28 -1.91 -37.82 -6.56
C GLU A 28 -1.30 -36.53 -7.11
N SER A 29 -1.78 -35.38 -6.61
CA SER A 29 -1.25 -34.06 -6.95
C SER A 29 -0.83 -33.30 -5.70
N TRP A 30 0.37 -32.77 -5.70
CA TRP A 30 0.91 -32.01 -4.57
C TRP A 30 1.44 -30.65 -4.96
N LEU A 31 1.28 -29.69 -4.05
CA LEU A 31 1.93 -28.40 -4.18
C LEU A 31 3.39 -28.50 -3.74
N GLN A 32 4.29 -27.94 -4.53
CA GLN A 32 5.73 -27.91 -4.25
C GLN A 32 6.28 -26.49 -4.30
N ALA A 33 7.34 -26.25 -3.55
CA ALA A 33 8.12 -25.03 -3.64
C ALA A 33 8.63 -24.79 -5.06
N ILE A 34 8.54 -23.56 -5.54
CA ILE A 34 8.99 -23.19 -6.90
C ILE A 34 10.46 -22.77 -6.94
N GLY A 35 11.09 -22.46 -5.79
CA GLY A 35 12.52 -22.18 -5.67
C GLY A 35 12.85 -20.82 -5.07
N ALA A 36 13.94 -20.23 -5.53
CA ALA A 36 14.42 -18.94 -5.00
C ALA A 36 13.64 -17.74 -5.56
N GLY A 37 13.18 -16.86 -4.69
CA GLY A 37 12.48 -15.64 -5.05
C GLY A 37 13.12 -14.37 -4.50
N VAL A 38 12.61 -13.23 -4.91
CA VAL A 38 12.99 -11.90 -4.44
C VAL A 38 11.80 -11.25 -3.76
N VAL A 39 12.00 -10.73 -2.56
CA VAL A 39 10.99 -10.01 -1.78
C VAL A 39 11.44 -8.56 -1.63
N ILE A 40 10.64 -7.63 -2.11
CA ILE A 40 10.90 -6.17 -2.13
C ILE A 40 9.75 -5.45 -1.44
N PRO A 41 9.76 -5.34 -0.10
CA PRO A 41 8.72 -4.68 0.68
C PRO A 41 8.87 -3.15 0.68
N PRO A 42 7.79 -2.41 0.98
CA PRO A 42 7.79 -0.96 1.06
C PRO A 42 8.32 -0.46 2.41
N TRP A 43 8.51 0.85 2.49
CA TRP A 43 9.00 1.55 3.70
C TRP A 43 7.87 1.94 4.67
N ASN A 44 6.62 2.07 4.21
CA ASN A 44 5.52 2.59 5.03
C ASN A 44 5.00 1.59 6.09
N PHE A 45 5.06 0.29 5.82
CA PHE A 45 4.86 -0.77 6.81
C PHE A 45 6.09 -1.69 6.86
N PRO A 46 7.21 -1.17 7.38
CA PRO A 46 8.53 -1.77 7.19
C PRO A 46 8.71 -3.12 7.91
N LEU A 47 7.87 -3.44 8.89
CA LEU A 47 7.84 -4.74 9.54
C LEU A 47 6.68 -5.60 9.02
N ALA A 48 5.45 -5.10 9.07
CA ALA A 48 4.27 -5.92 8.81
C ALA A 48 4.25 -6.48 7.38
N ILE A 49 4.42 -5.62 6.36
CA ILE A 49 4.42 -6.07 4.95
C ILE A 49 5.68 -6.89 4.65
N LEU A 50 6.85 -6.49 5.17
CA LEU A 50 8.09 -7.25 5.03
C LEU A 50 7.93 -8.69 5.55
N VAL A 51 7.38 -8.86 6.76
CA VAL A 51 7.12 -10.17 7.36
C VAL A 51 6.12 -10.95 6.51
N GLY A 52 4.97 -10.37 6.18
CA GLY A 52 3.94 -11.03 5.39
C GLY A 52 4.45 -11.55 4.05
N MET A 53 5.18 -10.70 3.31
CA MET A 53 5.74 -11.06 2.01
C MET A 53 6.86 -12.10 2.09
N THR A 54 7.57 -12.20 3.23
CA THR A 54 8.70 -13.13 3.43
C THR A 54 8.23 -14.47 3.94
N VAL A 55 7.36 -14.49 4.96
CA VAL A 55 6.98 -15.75 5.62
C VAL A 55 6.06 -16.62 4.76
N GLY A 56 5.25 -16.04 3.88
CA GLY A 56 4.43 -16.79 2.93
C GLY A 56 5.26 -17.73 2.05
N PRO A 57 6.22 -17.20 1.28
CA PRO A 57 7.10 -18.04 0.47
C PRO A 57 7.87 -19.09 1.26
N ILE A 58 8.48 -18.73 2.40
CA ILE A 58 9.30 -19.71 3.15
C ILE A 58 8.45 -20.80 3.81
N ALA A 59 7.23 -20.48 4.25
CA ALA A 59 6.29 -21.49 4.76
C ALA A 59 5.89 -22.51 3.68
N ALA A 60 5.90 -22.11 2.40
CA ALA A 60 5.69 -22.98 1.26
C ALA A 60 6.98 -23.69 0.76
N GLY A 61 8.07 -23.62 1.53
CA GLY A 61 9.34 -24.30 1.21
C GLY A 61 10.25 -23.57 0.22
N ASN A 62 9.97 -22.32 -0.11
CA ASN A 62 10.82 -21.50 -0.98
C ASN A 62 11.95 -20.81 -0.19
N THR A 63 12.95 -20.33 -0.92
CA THR A 63 13.99 -19.45 -0.37
C THR A 63 13.84 -18.03 -0.94
N VAL A 64 14.27 -17.03 -0.20
CA VAL A 64 14.13 -15.64 -0.64
C VAL A 64 15.39 -14.81 -0.46
N VAL A 65 15.63 -13.91 -1.40
CA VAL A 65 16.48 -12.73 -1.21
C VAL A 65 15.57 -11.58 -0.78
N LEU A 66 15.74 -11.14 0.45
CA LEU A 66 14.96 -10.06 1.06
C LEU A 66 15.69 -8.73 0.88
N LYS A 67 15.18 -7.87 -0.02
CA LYS A 67 15.68 -6.51 -0.23
C LYS A 67 14.77 -5.51 0.49
N PRO A 68 15.10 -5.06 1.71
CA PRO A 68 14.29 -4.08 2.42
C PRO A 68 14.25 -2.74 1.69
N ALA A 69 13.28 -1.91 2.00
CA ALA A 69 13.28 -0.53 1.57
C ALA A 69 14.51 0.22 2.11
N SER A 70 15.10 1.08 1.29
CA SER A 70 16.36 1.77 1.64
C SER A 70 16.25 2.67 2.86
N ASN A 71 15.04 3.17 3.15
CA ASN A 71 14.78 4.06 4.30
C ASN A 71 14.57 3.30 5.62
N THR A 72 14.34 1.98 5.57
CA THR A 72 13.94 1.20 6.77
C THR A 72 14.69 -0.14 6.92
N PRO A 73 15.99 -0.24 6.59
CA PRO A 73 16.70 -1.52 6.62
C PRO A 73 16.88 -2.07 8.04
N LEU A 74 16.97 -1.21 9.06
CA LEU A 74 17.14 -1.63 10.45
C LEU A 74 15.95 -2.44 10.99
N VAL A 75 14.73 -2.11 10.57
CA VAL A 75 13.54 -2.87 10.94
C VAL A 75 13.58 -4.27 10.34
N GLY A 76 13.97 -4.37 9.05
CA GLY A 76 14.19 -5.66 8.39
C GLY A 76 15.31 -6.48 9.05
N TRP A 77 16.38 -5.84 9.48
CA TRP A 77 17.46 -6.51 10.23
C TRP A 77 16.98 -7.06 11.58
N GLY A 78 16.11 -6.32 12.29
CA GLY A 78 15.46 -6.81 13.51
C GLY A 78 14.67 -8.11 13.26
N PHE A 79 13.96 -8.19 12.15
CA PHE A 79 13.26 -9.42 11.74
C PHE A 79 14.23 -10.57 11.43
N MET A 80 15.35 -10.31 10.76
CA MET A 80 16.39 -11.33 10.51
C MET A 80 16.95 -11.92 11.80
N LYS A 81 17.17 -11.10 12.84
CA LYS A 81 17.59 -11.58 14.15
C LYS A 81 16.55 -12.52 14.77
N ALA A 82 15.27 -12.13 14.72
CA ALA A 82 14.18 -12.97 15.24
C ALA A 82 14.09 -14.32 14.50
N LEU A 83 14.29 -14.33 13.17
CA LEU A 83 14.34 -15.58 12.40
C LEU A 83 15.52 -16.48 12.82
N GLY A 84 16.71 -15.89 13.04
CA GLY A 84 17.88 -16.63 13.53
C GLY A 84 17.66 -17.23 14.93
N GLU A 85 17.11 -16.45 15.84
CA GLU A 85 16.74 -16.89 17.20
C GLU A 85 15.66 -18.01 17.18
N ALA A 86 14.76 -17.97 16.20
CA ALA A 86 13.77 -19.02 15.97
C ALA A 86 14.34 -20.28 15.31
N GLY A 87 15.62 -20.29 14.95
CA GLY A 87 16.30 -21.45 14.36
C GLY A 87 16.05 -21.63 12.84
N LEU A 88 15.70 -20.55 12.12
CA LEU A 88 15.58 -20.65 10.67
C LEU A 88 16.93 -21.06 10.07
N PRO A 89 16.99 -22.11 9.23
CA PRO A 89 18.25 -22.53 8.61
C PRO A 89 18.89 -21.43 7.74
N ASP A 90 20.21 -21.41 7.72
CA ASP A 90 20.98 -20.50 6.88
C ASP A 90 20.63 -20.67 5.39
N GLY A 91 20.56 -19.54 4.67
CA GLY A 91 20.26 -19.52 3.25
C GLY A 91 18.77 -19.54 2.89
N VAL A 92 17.86 -19.78 3.85
CA VAL A 92 16.40 -19.71 3.59
C VAL A 92 15.97 -18.28 3.33
N VAL A 93 16.42 -17.32 4.15
CA VAL A 93 16.25 -15.88 3.92
C VAL A 93 17.61 -15.20 3.86
N ASN A 94 17.89 -14.53 2.75
CA ASN A 94 19.15 -13.82 2.50
C ASN A 94 18.87 -12.33 2.48
N PHE A 95 19.30 -11.62 3.52
CA PHE A 95 19.06 -10.19 3.67
C PHE A 95 20.05 -9.36 2.85
N LEU A 96 19.55 -8.60 1.88
CA LEU A 96 20.37 -7.82 0.95
C LEU A 96 19.91 -6.35 0.92
N PRO A 97 20.38 -5.50 1.85
CA PRO A 97 20.08 -4.07 1.82
C PRO A 97 20.83 -3.40 0.66
N GLY A 98 20.18 -2.44 0.03
CA GLY A 98 20.72 -1.67 -1.08
C GLY A 98 19.65 -0.84 -1.78
N SER A 99 20.07 0.16 -2.56
CA SER A 99 19.12 0.96 -3.33
C SER A 99 18.50 0.15 -4.47
N GLY A 100 17.23 0.42 -4.77
CA GLY A 100 16.52 -0.23 -5.89
C GLY A 100 17.23 -0.04 -7.23
N GLY A 101 17.77 1.17 -7.46
CA GLY A 101 18.48 1.48 -8.69
C GLY A 101 19.83 0.75 -8.85
N ALA A 102 20.47 0.35 -7.73
CA ALA A 102 21.76 -0.34 -7.79
C ALA A 102 21.62 -1.87 -7.96
N ILE A 103 20.64 -2.48 -7.26
CA ILE A 103 20.56 -3.95 -7.19
C ILE A 103 19.23 -4.52 -7.67
N GLY A 104 18.19 -3.69 -7.84
CA GLY A 104 16.83 -4.15 -8.13
C GLY A 104 16.74 -4.92 -9.44
N ASP A 105 17.24 -4.34 -10.52
CA ASP A 105 17.22 -4.96 -11.84
C ASP A 105 18.00 -6.29 -11.86
N ALA A 106 19.19 -6.32 -11.27
CA ALA A 106 20.00 -7.53 -11.20
C ALA A 106 19.30 -8.68 -10.47
N LEU A 107 18.53 -8.38 -9.42
CA LEU A 107 17.75 -9.38 -8.70
C LEU A 107 16.57 -9.91 -9.53
N VAL A 108 15.87 -9.00 -10.23
CA VAL A 108 14.73 -9.38 -11.09
C VAL A 108 15.19 -10.19 -12.29
N ASP A 109 16.26 -9.76 -12.96
CA ASP A 109 16.76 -10.36 -14.20
C ASP A 109 17.46 -11.70 -13.97
N HIS A 110 17.97 -11.95 -12.76
CA HIS A 110 18.78 -13.12 -12.48
C HIS A 110 18.10 -14.42 -12.95
N PRO A 111 18.77 -15.29 -13.75
CA PRO A 111 18.16 -16.46 -14.37
C PRO A 111 17.66 -17.51 -13.37
N LYS A 112 18.14 -17.48 -12.12
CA LYS A 112 17.67 -18.36 -11.05
C LYS A 112 16.51 -17.78 -10.24
N THR A 113 16.14 -16.52 -10.43
CA THR A 113 14.95 -15.92 -9.78
C THR A 113 13.69 -16.57 -10.35
N ARG A 114 12.88 -17.18 -9.49
CA ARG A 114 11.66 -17.89 -9.84
C ARG A 114 10.41 -17.00 -9.70
N PHE A 115 10.42 -16.13 -8.70
CA PHE A 115 9.34 -15.19 -8.45
C PHE A 115 9.87 -13.89 -7.84
N VAL A 116 9.08 -12.85 -8.01
CA VAL A 116 9.29 -11.55 -7.38
C VAL A 116 8.02 -11.14 -6.67
N ASN A 117 8.11 -10.89 -5.37
CA ASN A 117 7.06 -10.26 -4.56
C ASN A 117 7.44 -8.80 -4.33
N PHE A 118 6.65 -7.88 -4.84
CA PHE A 118 6.89 -6.46 -4.71
C PHE A 118 5.66 -5.74 -4.15
N THR A 119 5.91 -4.82 -3.24
CA THR A 119 4.93 -3.82 -2.82
C THR A 119 5.58 -2.44 -2.85
N GLY A 120 5.00 -1.49 -3.58
CA GLY A 120 5.55 -0.14 -3.74
C GLY A 120 4.81 0.70 -4.77
N SER A 121 5.50 1.67 -5.39
CA SER A 121 4.89 2.54 -6.40
C SER A 121 4.51 1.78 -7.68
N LYS A 122 3.47 2.27 -8.36
CA LYS A 122 3.00 1.73 -9.64
C LYS A 122 4.12 1.69 -10.68
N GLU A 123 4.88 2.77 -10.81
CA GLU A 123 5.97 2.87 -11.78
C GLU A 123 7.01 1.74 -11.60
N VAL A 124 7.45 1.52 -10.36
CA VAL A 124 8.43 0.47 -10.05
C VAL A 124 7.82 -0.92 -10.23
N GLY A 125 6.57 -1.12 -9.84
CA GLY A 125 5.87 -2.40 -10.01
C GLY A 125 5.73 -2.79 -11.47
N LEU A 126 5.30 -1.87 -12.35
CA LEU A 126 5.21 -2.10 -13.79
C LEU A 126 6.58 -2.41 -14.41
N ARG A 127 7.63 -1.67 -14.02
CA ARG A 127 9.00 -1.94 -14.46
C ARG A 127 9.46 -3.36 -14.06
N ILE A 128 9.17 -3.78 -12.84
CA ILE A 128 9.52 -5.13 -12.36
C ILE A 128 8.76 -6.20 -13.15
N ALA A 129 7.45 -6.00 -13.38
CA ALA A 129 6.62 -6.93 -14.13
C ALA A 129 7.12 -7.10 -15.58
N GLU A 130 7.43 -5.99 -16.26
CA GLU A 130 8.01 -5.99 -17.60
C GLU A 130 9.34 -6.76 -17.65
N ARG A 131 10.27 -6.47 -16.74
CA ARG A 131 11.56 -7.15 -16.67
C ARG A 131 11.44 -8.63 -16.33
N ALA A 132 10.55 -9.00 -15.44
CA ALA A 132 10.30 -10.39 -15.07
C ALA A 132 9.75 -11.23 -16.24
N ALA A 133 9.09 -10.60 -17.22
CA ALA A 133 8.59 -11.26 -18.42
C ALA A 133 9.70 -11.58 -19.45
N ILE A 134 10.86 -10.92 -19.34
CA ILE A 134 12.00 -11.17 -20.22
C ILE A 134 12.69 -12.50 -19.81
N VAL A 135 12.92 -13.36 -20.78
CA VAL A 135 13.67 -14.60 -20.57
C VAL A 135 15.16 -14.34 -20.81
N HIS A 136 15.97 -14.59 -19.79
CA HIS A 136 17.42 -14.38 -19.82
C HIS A 136 18.18 -15.70 -20.09
N ASP A 137 19.41 -15.59 -20.57
CA ASP A 137 20.27 -16.75 -20.82
C ASP A 137 20.44 -17.61 -19.56
N GLY A 138 20.24 -18.92 -19.73
CA GLY A 138 20.29 -19.89 -18.62
C GLY A 138 19.02 -19.97 -17.78
N GLN A 139 18.01 -19.17 -18.05
CA GLN A 139 16.69 -19.27 -17.41
C GLN A 139 15.92 -20.46 -17.99
N ARG A 140 15.41 -21.34 -17.12
CA ARG A 140 14.72 -22.59 -17.51
C ARG A 140 13.19 -22.53 -17.32
N TRP A 141 12.64 -21.41 -16.81
CA TRP A 141 11.23 -21.25 -16.49
C TRP A 141 10.82 -19.80 -16.60
N LEU A 142 9.55 -19.54 -16.73
CA LEU A 142 9.00 -18.20 -16.63
C LEU A 142 8.94 -17.75 -15.16
N LYS A 143 9.31 -16.50 -14.90
CA LYS A 143 9.22 -15.90 -13.57
C LYS A 143 7.78 -15.54 -13.26
N ARG A 144 7.39 -15.64 -11.98
CA ARG A 144 6.12 -15.11 -11.48
C ARG A 144 6.36 -13.77 -10.82
N ALA A 145 5.54 -12.78 -11.16
CA ALA A 145 5.62 -11.43 -10.61
C ALA A 145 4.31 -11.11 -9.88
N TYR A 146 4.41 -10.88 -8.57
CA TYR A 146 3.30 -10.51 -7.70
C TYR A 146 3.50 -9.05 -7.29
N MET A 147 2.70 -8.16 -7.89
CA MET A 147 2.87 -6.71 -7.79
C MET A 147 1.70 -6.10 -7.03
N GLU A 148 1.98 -5.59 -5.84
CA GLU A 148 1.07 -4.76 -5.06
C GLU A 148 1.52 -3.31 -5.19
N MET A 149 0.71 -2.48 -5.84
CA MET A 149 1.07 -1.12 -6.24
C MET A 149 0.24 -0.07 -5.50
N GLY A 150 0.20 1.15 -5.99
CA GLY A 150 -0.53 2.26 -5.40
C GLY A 150 -2.05 2.12 -5.40
N GLY A 151 -2.70 3.11 -4.79
CA GLY A 151 -4.14 3.25 -4.73
C GLY A 151 -4.59 4.71 -4.82
N LYS A 152 -5.83 4.93 -5.23
CA LYS A 152 -6.54 6.21 -5.16
C LYS A 152 -7.94 5.95 -4.62
N ASP A 153 -7.95 5.45 -3.40
CA ASP A 153 -9.14 4.86 -2.79
C ASP A 153 -10.20 5.89 -2.43
N ALA A 154 -11.44 5.47 -2.54
CA ALA A 154 -12.60 6.29 -2.31
C ALA A 154 -13.41 5.83 -1.10
N LEU A 155 -13.91 6.79 -0.32
CA LEU A 155 -15.03 6.60 0.59
C LEU A 155 -16.23 7.32 -0.02
N ILE A 156 -17.32 6.58 -0.25
CA ILE A 156 -18.61 7.12 -0.69
C ILE A 156 -19.45 7.38 0.55
N VAL A 157 -20.06 8.56 0.61
CA VAL A 157 -20.98 8.94 1.70
C VAL A 157 -22.28 9.45 1.09
N ASP A 158 -23.37 8.73 1.34
CA ASP A 158 -24.71 9.15 0.95
C ASP A 158 -25.40 9.99 2.03
N ASP A 159 -26.63 10.41 1.76
CA ASP A 159 -27.42 11.26 2.66
C ASP A 159 -28.24 10.51 3.71
N THR A 160 -28.12 9.18 3.74
CA THR A 160 -28.85 8.33 4.70
C THR A 160 -28.03 8.01 5.94
N CYS A 161 -26.71 8.16 5.89
CA CYS A 161 -25.81 7.71 6.94
C CYS A 161 -25.64 8.72 8.09
N ASP A 162 -25.01 8.27 9.17
CA ASP A 162 -24.54 9.12 10.26
C ASP A 162 -23.30 9.92 9.82
N LEU A 163 -23.49 11.22 9.54
CA LEU A 163 -22.44 12.11 9.07
C LEU A 163 -21.36 12.38 10.11
N ASP A 164 -21.64 12.27 11.42
CA ASP A 164 -20.63 12.41 12.46
C ASP A 164 -19.68 11.21 12.47
N LEU A 165 -20.22 10.02 12.41
CA LEU A 165 -19.43 8.78 12.28
C LEU A 165 -18.63 8.78 10.98
N ALA A 166 -19.25 9.14 9.86
CA ALA A 166 -18.57 9.22 8.57
C ALA A 166 -17.40 10.20 8.59
N ALA A 167 -17.58 11.40 9.18
CA ALA A 167 -16.52 12.40 9.29
C ALA A 167 -15.34 11.92 10.15
N ASP A 168 -15.61 11.27 11.28
CA ASP A 168 -14.57 10.71 12.16
C ASP A 168 -13.73 9.66 11.42
N ASP A 169 -14.38 8.77 10.69
CA ASP A 169 -13.70 7.71 9.95
C ASP A 169 -12.99 8.21 8.70
N VAL A 170 -13.53 9.19 7.99
CA VAL A 170 -12.86 9.89 6.88
C VAL A 170 -11.55 10.49 7.36
N VAL A 171 -11.58 11.27 8.45
CA VAL A 171 -10.38 11.91 9.01
C VAL A 171 -9.35 10.90 9.47
N ARG A 172 -9.78 9.85 10.17
CA ARG A 172 -8.91 8.75 10.59
C ARG A 172 -8.28 8.02 9.39
N SER A 173 -9.05 7.77 8.34
CA SER A 173 -8.58 7.07 7.14
C SER A 173 -7.66 7.95 6.28
N ALA A 174 -8.00 9.22 6.08
CA ALA A 174 -7.25 10.14 5.21
C ALA A 174 -5.91 10.57 5.84
N PHE A 175 -5.90 10.88 7.13
CA PHE A 175 -4.76 11.51 7.80
C PHE A 175 -3.99 10.55 8.73
N GLY A 176 -4.59 9.43 9.12
CA GLY A 176 -3.89 8.39 9.88
C GLY A 176 -2.64 7.93 9.14
N PHE A 177 -1.51 7.83 9.87
CA PHE A 177 -0.21 7.50 9.27
C PHE A 177 0.25 8.52 8.19
N GLN A 178 -0.17 9.78 8.32
CA GLN A 178 0.12 10.90 7.40
C GLN A 178 -0.35 10.65 5.95
N GLY A 179 -1.42 9.86 5.77
CA GLY A 179 -1.88 9.45 4.44
C GLY A 179 -0.91 8.55 3.67
N GLN A 180 0.17 8.06 4.30
CA GLN A 180 1.18 7.20 3.68
C GLN A 180 0.75 5.72 3.67
N LYS A 181 -0.50 5.47 3.35
CA LYS A 181 -1.09 4.14 3.15
C LYS A 181 -1.72 4.05 1.78
N ARG A 182 -1.49 2.94 1.10
CA ARG A 182 -2.14 2.68 -0.20
C ARG A 182 -3.66 2.67 -0.07
N SER A 183 -4.18 2.22 1.08
CA SER A 183 -5.60 2.14 1.43
C SER A 183 -6.12 3.37 2.19
N ALA A 184 -5.39 4.49 2.24
CA ALA A 184 -5.90 5.72 2.83
C ALA A 184 -7.07 6.29 2.00
N CYS A 185 -8.07 6.86 2.65
CA CYS A 185 -9.09 7.65 1.96
C CYS A 185 -8.43 8.87 1.33
N SER A 186 -8.19 8.80 0.04
CA SER A 186 -7.63 9.91 -0.74
C SER A 186 -8.69 10.67 -1.50
N ARG A 187 -9.87 10.06 -1.72
CA ARG A 187 -11.06 10.67 -2.31
C ARG A 187 -12.27 10.43 -1.42
N LEU A 188 -12.89 11.51 -0.96
CA LEU A 188 -14.22 11.51 -0.35
C LEU A 188 -15.22 11.84 -1.46
N ILE A 189 -16.09 10.91 -1.80
CA ILE A 189 -17.15 11.07 -2.79
C ILE A 189 -18.45 11.23 -1.99
N VAL A 190 -19.09 12.37 -2.07
CA VAL A 190 -20.20 12.72 -1.20
C VAL A 190 -21.39 13.24 -2.01
N PHE A 191 -22.61 12.87 -1.61
CA PHE A 191 -23.83 13.35 -2.24
C PHE A 191 -24.01 14.85 -2.02
N ASP A 192 -24.42 15.57 -3.07
CA ASP A 192 -24.63 17.02 -3.07
C ASP A 192 -25.48 17.49 -1.88
N SER A 193 -26.50 16.72 -1.51
CA SER A 193 -27.44 17.04 -0.42
C SER A 193 -26.78 17.17 0.97
N VAL A 194 -25.62 16.53 1.18
CA VAL A 194 -24.92 16.52 2.48
C VAL A 194 -23.47 17.03 2.38
N HIS A 195 -23.04 17.45 1.19
CA HIS A 195 -21.67 17.84 0.90
C HIS A 195 -21.14 18.88 1.88
N ASP A 196 -21.77 20.05 1.98
CA ASP A 196 -21.25 21.16 2.79
C ASP A 196 -21.20 20.80 4.28
N VAL A 197 -22.25 20.13 4.78
CA VAL A 197 -22.31 19.69 6.17
C VAL A 197 -21.21 18.69 6.49
N LEU A 198 -20.94 17.74 5.60
CA LEU A 198 -19.88 16.75 5.81
C LEU A 198 -18.50 17.37 5.69
N VAL A 199 -18.27 18.27 4.72
CA VAL A 199 -17.00 18.99 4.56
C VAL A 199 -16.69 19.80 5.80
N ASP A 200 -17.66 20.57 6.35
CA ASP A 200 -17.47 21.33 7.59
C ASP A 200 -17.07 20.42 8.76
N LYS A 201 -17.75 19.28 8.93
CA LYS A 201 -17.43 18.29 9.96
C LYS A 201 -16.04 17.69 9.79
N VAL A 202 -15.64 17.36 8.58
CA VAL A 202 -14.30 16.83 8.27
C VAL A 202 -13.22 17.87 8.55
N VAL A 203 -13.41 19.11 8.13
CA VAL A 203 -12.48 20.23 8.37
C VAL A 203 -12.33 20.51 9.87
N GLU A 204 -13.42 20.56 10.63
CA GLU A 204 -13.39 20.76 12.08
C GLU A 204 -12.53 19.68 12.77
N ARG A 205 -12.75 18.40 12.44
CA ARG A 205 -12.04 17.27 13.02
C ARG A 205 -10.58 17.21 12.58
N ALA A 206 -10.32 17.47 11.31
CA ALA A 206 -8.97 17.49 10.77
C ALA A 206 -8.14 18.65 11.37
N ALA A 207 -8.75 19.82 11.61
CA ALA A 207 -8.11 20.94 12.28
C ALA A 207 -7.76 20.65 13.76
N ALA A 208 -8.50 19.77 14.40
CA ALA A 208 -8.22 19.32 15.78
C ALA A 208 -7.09 18.28 15.88
N LEU A 209 -6.61 17.73 14.75
CA LEU A 209 -5.51 16.79 14.75
C LEU A 209 -4.20 17.46 15.17
N ARG A 210 -3.62 16.96 16.25
CA ARG A 210 -2.30 17.42 16.68
C ARG A 210 -1.20 16.75 15.84
N VAL A 211 -0.31 17.57 15.30
CA VAL A 211 0.84 17.13 14.50
C VAL A 211 2.11 17.32 15.33
N GLY A 212 2.96 16.29 15.41
CA GLY A 212 4.19 16.39 16.20
C GLY A 212 5.02 15.10 16.18
N SER A 213 5.97 15.01 17.11
CA SER A 213 6.88 13.88 17.20
C SER A 213 6.15 12.56 17.53
N PRO A 214 6.39 11.49 16.74
CA PRO A 214 5.86 10.15 17.07
C PRO A 214 6.31 9.64 18.43
N ALA A 215 7.48 10.07 18.93
CA ALA A 215 7.99 9.69 20.24
C ALA A 215 7.09 10.21 21.38
N GLU A 216 6.34 11.26 21.15
CA GLU A 216 5.36 11.84 22.08
C GLU A 216 3.94 11.35 21.81
N ASN A 217 3.78 10.35 20.94
CA ASN A 217 2.50 9.74 20.57
C ASN A 217 1.48 10.74 19.99
N TYR A 218 1.93 11.67 19.14
CA TYR A 218 1.03 12.52 18.38
C TYR A 218 0.27 11.68 17.34
N PRO A 219 -1.02 12.00 17.07
CA PRO A 219 -1.84 11.29 16.07
C PRO A 219 -1.26 11.35 14.65
N MET A 220 -0.57 12.44 14.33
CA MET A 220 0.05 12.68 13.03
C MET A 220 1.52 13.06 13.19
N GLY A 221 2.41 12.31 12.55
CA GLY A 221 3.85 12.51 12.54
C GLY A 221 4.39 13.12 11.24
N PRO A 222 5.71 13.03 11.00
CA PRO A 222 6.33 13.48 9.75
C PRO A 222 6.12 12.49 8.62
N VAL A 223 6.23 12.96 7.37
CA VAL A 223 6.38 12.07 6.21
C VAL A 223 7.81 11.52 6.16
N ILE A 224 7.99 10.42 5.41
CA ILE A 224 9.19 9.57 5.49
C ILE A 224 10.51 10.28 5.14
N SER A 225 10.49 11.29 4.28
CA SER A 225 11.73 11.91 3.78
C SER A 225 11.50 13.32 3.22
N GLY A 226 12.59 14.10 3.11
CA GLY A 226 12.53 15.41 2.46
C GLY A 226 12.14 15.34 0.97
N ALA A 227 12.44 14.25 0.27
CA ALA A 227 11.99 14.06 -1.11
C ALA A 227 10.45 13.91 -1.17
N GLN A 228 9.87 13.07 -0.31
CA GLN A 228 8.44 12.89 -0.24
C GLN A 228 7.72 14.17 0.23
N HIS A 229 8.30 14.87 1.20
CA HIS A 229 7.80 16.16 1.67
C HIS A 229 7.68 17.18 0.53
N ARG A 230 8.73 17.36 -0.27
CA ARG A 230 8.72 18.27 -1.43
C ARG A 230 7.70 17.83 -2.49
N SER A 231 7.63 16.53 -2.78
CA SER A 231 6.68 15.99 -3.76
C SER A 231 5.22 16.26 -3.35
N ILE A 232 4.87 16.01 -2.09
CA ILE A 232 3.51 16.27 -1.58
C ILE A 232 3.17 17.75 -1.63
N LEU A 233 4.08 18.64 -1.19
CA LEU A 233 3.85 20.08 -1.26
C LEU A 233 3.71 20.58 -2.70
N GLN A 234 4.42 20.00 -3.65
CA GLN A 234 4.28 20.32 -5.07
C GLN A 234 2.91 19.88 -5.62
N GLU A 235 2.42 18.69 -5.23
CA GLU A 235 1.07 18.24 -5.59
C GLU A 235 -0.01 19.16 -4.99
N ILE A 236 0.15 19.58 -3.73
CA ILE A 236 -0.75 20.53 -3.08
C ILE A 236 -0.76 21.87 -3.82
N GLU A 237 0.42 22.39 -4.20
CA GLU A 237 0.50 23.68 -4.91
C GLU A 237 -0.17 23.59 -6.29
N SER A 238 0.07 22.50 -7.02
CA SER A 238 -0.60 22.24 -8.31
C SER A 238 -2.11 22.13 -8.14
N GLY A 239 -2.57 21.47 -7.09
CA GLY A 239 -3.99 21.26 -6.80
C GLY A 239 -4.79 22.56 -6.57
N LYS A 240 -4.14 23.63 -6.11
CA LYS A 240 -4.80 24.96 -5.92
C LYS A 240 -5.33 25.57 -7.22
N SER A 241 -4.82 25.13 -8.36
CA SER A 241 -5.32 25.55 -9.68
C SER A 241 -6.48 24.70 -10.19
N GLU A 242 -6.73 23.54 -9.57
CA GLU A 242 -7.71 22.55 -10.01
C GLU A 242 -8.96 22.51 -9.13
N ALA A 243 -8.85 22.95 -7.86
CA ALA A 243 -9.88 22.79 -6.85
C ALA A 243 -9.75 23.85 -5.75
N THR A 244 -10.73 23.92 -4.86
CA THR A 244 -10.76 24.84 -3.74
C THR A 244 -10.02 24.24 -2.53
N LEU A 245 -8.92 24.87 -2.09
CA LEU A 245 -8.23 24.50 -0.86
C LEU A 245 -9.01 25.10 0.34
N VAL A 246 -9.63 24.25 1.15
CA VAL A 246 -10.42 24.69 2.31
C VAL A 246 -9.66 24.57 3.63
N MET A 247 -8.57 23.77 3.67
CA MET A 247 -7.77 23.59 4.88
C MET A 247 -6.34 23.17 4.58
N GLY A 248 -5.38 23.63 5.39
CA GLY A 248 -4.00 23.16 5.40
C GLY A 248 -3.15 23.66 4.22
N GLY A 249 -2.38 22.77 3.64
CA GLY A 249 -1.59 23.04 2.44
C GLY A 249 -0.20 23.62 2.69
N ARG A 250 0.28 23.62 3.95
CA ARG A 250 1.56 24.22 4.31
C ARG A 250 2.49 23.21 5.01
N PRO A 251 3.80 23.37 4.87
CA PRO A 251 4.74 22.67 5.73
C PRO A 251 4.65 23.23 7.16
N LEU A 252 4.91 22.38 8.15
CA LEU A 252 5.05 22.78 9.55
C LEU A 252 6.51 22.71 9.96
N ASP A 253 7.01 23.78 10.57
CA ASP A 253 8.37 23.83 11.12
C ASP A 253 8.39 23.27 12.55
N ILE A 254 8.55 21.96 12.63
CA ILE A 254 8.62 21.23 13.89
C ILE A 254 9.95 20.49 13.93
N GLU A 255 10.89 20.97 14.79
CA GLU A 255 12.17 20.32 15.10
C GLU A 255 12.99 19.85 13.88
N GLY A 256 12.89 20.56 12.75
CA GLY A 256 13.61 20.21 11.51
C GLY A 256 13.09 18.95 10.81
N GLY A 257 11.92 18.46 11.19
CA GLY A 257 11.27 17.29 10.58
C GLY A 257 10.45 17.62 9.32
N PHE A 258 9.98 16.60 8.66
CA PHE A 258 9.22 16.71 7.39
C PHE A 258 7.72 16.69 7.64
N PHE A 259 7.19 17.70 8.29
CA PHE A 259 5.79 17.77 8.68
C PHE A 259 4.96 18.59 7.69
N ILE A 260 3.73 18.13 7.44
CA ILE A 260 2.75 18.79 6.55
C ILE A 260 1.41 18.85 7.28
N GLU A 261 0.71 19.98 7.18
CA GLU A 261 -0.65 20.11 7.70
C GLU A 261 -1.60 19.10 7.04
N PRO A 262 -2.59 18.55 7.78
CA PRO A 262 -3.74 17.89 7.13
C PRO A 262 -4.35 18.84 6.11
N THR A 263 -4.52 18.38 4.88
CA THR A 263 -4.90 19.22 3.74
C THR A 263 -6.18 18.71 3.11
N VAL A 264 -7.16 19.58 2.92
CA VAL A 264 -8.47 19.25 2.33
C VAL A 264 -8.73 20.15 1.14
N PHE A 265 -9.02 19.53 0.00
CA PHE A 265 -9.54 20.16 -1.19
C PHE A 265 -11.01 19.81 -1.39
N THR A 266 -11.86 20.77 -1.76
CA THR A 266 -13.23 20.56 -2.21
C THR A 266 -13.39 21.02 -3.66
N ASP A 267 -14.56 20.79 -4.25
CA ASP A 267 -14.85 21.06 -5.65
C ASP A 267 -13.89 20.35 -6.62
N VAL A 268 -13.44 19.17 -6.22
CA VAL A 268 -12.49 18.39 -7.03
C VAL A 268 -13.22 17.70 -8.18
N GLY A 269 -12.85 18.03 -9.40
CA GLY A 269 -13.40 17.35 -10.58
C GLY A 269 -12.82 15.95 -10.74
N PRO A 270 -13.59 14.95 -11.23
CA PRO A 270 -13.13 13.55 -11.33
C PRO A 270 -11.94 13.35 -12.29
N GLY A 271 -11.74 14.24 -13.26
CA GLY A 271 -10.62 14.20 -14.20
C GLY A 271 -9.37 14.97 -13.77
N THR A 272 -9.39 15.63 -12.61
CA THR A 272 -8.25 16.43 -12.13
C THR A 272 -7.12 15.54 -11.64
N ARG A 273 -5.90 16.11 -11.57
CA ARG A 273 -4.74 15.42 -11.00
C ARG A 273 -4.98 15.05 -9.53
N LEU A 274 -5.66 15.93 -8.77
CA LEU A 274 -6.06 15.65 -7.38
C LEU A 274 -6.94 14.41 -7.24
N ALA A 275 -7.81 14.13 -8.21
CA ALA A 275 -8.68 12.95 -8.20
C ALA A 275 -8.00 11.69 -8.73
N GLN A 276 -6.99 11.83 -9.62
CA GLN A 276 -6.42 10.72 -10.37
C GLN A 276 -5.04 10.26 -9.88
N HIS A 277 -4.21 11.18 -9.32
CA HIS A 277 -2.84 10.86 -8.97
C HIS A 277 -2.69 10.49 -7.48
N GLU A 278 -1.92 9.43 -7.18
CA GLU A 278 -1.59 9.03 -5.82
C GLU A 278 -0.56 9.98 -5.20
N ILE A 279 -0.98 10.85 -4.27
CA ILE A 279 -0.11 11.84 -3.60
C ILE A 279 0.75 11.19 -2.51
N PHE A 280 0.21 10.19 -1.83
CA PHE A 280 0.83 9.44 -0.73
C PHE A 280 1.25 10.34 0.45
N GLY A 281 0.35 11.22 0.85
CA GLY A 281 0.52 12.22 1.88
C GLY A 281 -0.81 12.64 2.50
N PRO A 282 -0.81 13.57 3.47
CA PRO A 282 -2.01 13.97 4.22
C PRO A 282 -2.91 14.92 3.41
N VAL A 283 -3.41 14.46 2.27
CA VAL A 283 -4.23 15.22 1.34
C VAL A 283 -5.50 14.46 1.01
N LEU A 284 -6.63 15.07 1.31
CA LEU A 284 -7.97 14.58 1.00
C LEU A 284 -8.60 15.42 -0.12
N SER A 285 -9.11 14.75 -1.14
CA SER A 285 -9.87 15.34 -2.25
C SER A 285 -11.35 15.03 -2.08
N VAL A 286 -12.21 16.05 -2.04
CA VAL A 286 -13.66 15.90 -1.90
C VAL A 286 -14.31 16.15 -3.26
N LEU A 287 -15.10 15.17 -3.71
CA LEU A 287 -15.85 15.18 -4.97
C LEU A 287 -17.35 15.10 -4.64
N SER A 288 -18.13 15.94 -5.27
CA SER A 288 -19.59 15.96 -5.12
C SER A 288 -20.25 15.15 -6.23
N VAL A 289 -21.33 14.43 -5.91
CA VAL A 289 -22.10 13.61 -6.85
C VAL A 289 -23.60 13.73 -6.55
N SER A 290 -24.42 13.54 -7.60
CA SER A 290 -25.89 13.67 -7.51
C SER A 290 -26.63 12.34 -7.30
N SER A 291 -25.91 11.19 -7.49
CA SER A 291 -26.51 9.87 -7.41
C SER A 291 -25.49 8.80 -7.05
N PHE A 292 -25.99 7.63 -6.62
CA PHE A 292 -25.15 6.48 -6.31
C PHE A 292 -24.43 5.90 -7.54
N ASP A 293 -25.12 5.88 -8.70
CA ASP A 293 -24.49 5.43 -9.95
C ASP A 293 -23.32 6.33 -10.35
N GLU A 294 -23.49 7.66 -10.23
CA GLU A 294 -22.39 8.61 -10.45
C GLU A 294 -21.25 8.40 -9.45
N ALA A 295 -21.58 8.14 -8.17
CA ALA A 295 -20.56 7.84 -7.15
C ALA A 295 -19.73 6.61 -7.51
N LEU A 296 -20.37 5.56 -8.01
CA LEU A 296 -19.67 4.36 -8.48
C LEU A 296 -18.79 4.63 -9.71
N ASP A 297 -19.30 5.40 -10.68
CA ASP A 297 -18.53 5.78 -11.87
C ASP A 297 -17.29 6.59 -11.48
N VAL A 298 -17.44 7.56 -10.58
CA VAL A 298 -16.32 8.36 -10.05
C VAL A 298 -15.36 7.50 -9.24
N ALA A 299 -15.85 6.59 -8.39
CA ALA A 299 -15.01 5.71 -7.60
C ALA A 299 -14.14 4.80 -8.47
N ASN A 300 -14.74 4.22 -9.52
CA ASN A 300 -14.06 3.33 -10.47
C ASN A 300 -13.30 4.07 -11.59
N GLY A 301 -13.50 5.39 -11.73
CA GLY A 301 -12.94 6.21 -12.80
C GLY A 301 -11.46 6.55 -12.64
N THR A 302 -10.65 5.67 -12.07
CA THR A 302 -9.18 5.83 -11.97
C THR A 302 -8.46 4.62 -12.53
N GLU A 303 -7.15 4.75 -12.74
CA GLU A 303 -6.29 3.63 -13.16
C GLU A 303 -5.91 2.68 -11.99
N PHE A 304 -6.39 2.95 -10.78
CA PHE A 304 -6.17 2.15 -9.58
C PHE A 304 -7.43 1.34 -9.25
N GLY A 305 -7.26 0.27 -8.48
CA GLY A 305 -8.36 -0.58 -8.05
C GLY A 305 -7.95 -1.41 -6.83
N LEU A 306 -7.72 -0.75 -5.69
CA LEU A 306 -7.21 -1.41 -4.49
C LEU A 306 -8.31 -1.64 -3.45
N THR A 307 -8.93 -0.57 -2.95
CA THR A 307 -9.96 -0.65 -1.91
C THR A 307 -10.95 0.52 -2.03
N GLY A 308 -12.08 0.39 -1.37
CA GLY A 308 -13.10 1.43 -1.25
C GLY A 308 -14.00 1.16 -0.06
N GLY A 309 -14.81 2.15 0.30
CA GLY A 309 -15.79 2.04 1.37
C GLY A 309 -17.04 2.85 1.07
N LEU A 310 -18.12 2.49 1.77
CA LEU A 310 -19.42 3.12 1.67
C LEU A 310 -19.99 3.38 3.06
N TYR A 311 -20.49 4.57 3.27
CA TYR A 311 -21.34 4.95 4.39
C TYR A 311 -22.77 5.18 3.87
N SER A 312 -23.67 4.28 4.21
CA SER A 312 -25.07 4.29 3.83
C SER A 312 -25.90 3.54 4.87
N ASN A 313 -27.14 3.91 5.04
CA ASN A 313 -28.15 3.16 5.81
C ASN A 313 -29.25 2.60 4.90
N ASP A 314 -29.12 2.72 3.58
CA ASP A 314 -30.09 2.19 2.61
C ASP A 314 -29.64 0.82 2.04
#